data_ded950a19c77024099ca990b395819e4
#
_entry.id   ded950a19c77024099ca990b395819e4
#
_cell.length_a   1.000
_cell.length_b   1.000
_cell.length_c   1.000
_cell.angle_alpha   90.00
_cell.angle_beta   90.00
_cell.angle_gamma   90.00
#
_symmetry.space_group_name_H-M   'P 1'
#
loop_
_entity.id
_entity.type
_entity.pdbx_description
1 polymer ?
#
loop_
_entity_poly.entity_id
_entity_poly.type
_entity_poly.pdbx_seq_one_letter_code
_entity_poly.pdbx_strand_id
1 'polypeptide(L)'
;MSPAGTGQPGTELTDPLGRVRRSDYYVVMSKRTATPVRFDTDVAERLASFVAANPGMSLSSAANRLVDEALRASEHPGTVFRPGPTGRRAGLIAGPDVWEVVRAVKSARAAEPGLPEDDLLTLIAENTGMPVRLIRVAVRYWASYPDEINAEIAAAEAADDAADDAWRRERELLAG
;
A
#
# COMPACT_ATOMS: atom_id res chain seq x y z
N MET A 1 -44.97 -23.23 32.61
CA MET A 1 -45.15 -21.80 32.99
C MET A 1 -43.77 -21.17 33.02
N SER A 2 -43.41 -20.49 31.98
CA SER A 2 -42.21 -19.64 31.90
C SER A 2 -42.63 -18.24 31.54
N PRO A 3 -42.02 -17.19 32.09
CA PRO A 3 -42.18 -15.87 31.49
C PRO A 3 -40.94 -15.50 30.66
N ALA A 4 -41.26 -14.81 29.58
CA ALA A 4 -40.40 -14.21 28.62
C ALA A 4 -39.48 -13.14 29.22
N GLY A 5 -38.22 -13.13 28.78
CA GLY A 5 -37.25 -12.06 29.01
C GLY A 5 -37.14 -11.19 27.78
N THR A 6 -37.62 -9.97 27.90
CA THR A 6 -37.58 -8.89 26.90
C THR A 6 -36.18 -8.28 26.87
N GLY A 7 -35.49 -8.43 25.76
CA GLY A 7 -34.22 -7.73 25.50
C GLY A 7 -34.50 -6.25 25.16
N GLN A 8 -33.95 -5.33 25.93
CA GLN A 8 -33.93 -3.89 25.62
C GLN A 8 -32.83 -3.58 24.59
N PRO A 9 -33.07 -2.64 23.66
CA PRO A 9 -32.03 -2.14 22.75
C PRO A 9 -31.05 -1.24 23.48
N GLY A 10 -29.79 -1.41 23.20
CA GLY A 10 -28.69 -0.63 23.78
C GLY A 10 -28.81 0.85 23.47
N THR A 11 -28.75 1.63 24.52
CA THR A 11 -28.76 3.09 24.51
C THR A 11 -27.43 3.61 23.97
N GLU A 12 -27.44 4.30 22.83
CA GLU A 12 -26.33 5.12 22.36
C GLU A 12 -26.09 6.26 23.38
N LEU A 13 -24.93 6.22 24.04
CA LEU A 13 -24.45 7.30 24.91
C LEU A 13 -23.83 8.39 24.04
N THR A 14 -24.63 9.35 23.63
CA THR A 14 -24.18 10.63 23.09
C THR A 14 -23.81 11.59 24.21
N ASP A 15 -22.63 12.20 24.13
CA ASP A 15 -22.16 13.31 24.97
C ASP A 15 -23.07 14.54 24.73
N PRO A 16 -23.38 15.37 25.78
CA PRO A 16 -24.25 16.53 25.68
C PRO A 16 -23.78 17.64 24.74
N LEU A 17 -22.65 17.51 24.10
CA LEU A 17 -22.11 18.44 23.08
C LEU A 17 -22.10 17.89 21.65
N GLY A 18 -22.76 16.77 21.38
CA GLY A 18 -22.91 16.24 20.03
C GLY A 18 -21.60 15.80 19.33
N ARG A 19 -20.52 15.59 20.10
CA ARG A 19 -19.24 15.12 19.54
C ARG A 19 -19.20 13.59 19.53
N VAL A 20 -19.17 13.01 18.35
CA VAL A 20 -18.82 11.60 18.18
C VAL A 20 -17.42 11.40 18.76
N ARG A 21 -17.32 10.64 19.86
CA ARG A 21 -16.02 10.24 20.40
C ARG A 21 -15.30 9.43 19.34
N ARG A 22 -14.18 9.95 18.87
CA ARG A 22 -13.15 9.18 18.16
C ARG A 22 -12.56 8.15 19.14
N SER A 23 -13.24 7.05 19.29
CA SER A 23 -12.71 5.88 19.96
C SER A 23 -13.13 4.71 19.10
N ASP A 24 -12.19 4.22 18.37
CA ASP A 24 -11.94 2.84 18.00
C ASP A 24 -11.10 2.78 16.73
N TYR A 25 -9.95 3.49 16.76
CA TYR A 25 -8.82 2.97 16.01
C TYR A 25 -8.40 1.69 16.76
N TYR A 26 -9.04 0.57 16.44
CA TYR A 26 -8.42 -0.73 16.64
C TYR A 26 -7.17 -0.75 15.77
N VAL A 27 -6.05 -0.32 16.35
CA VAL A 27 -4.75 -0.77 15.89
C VAL A 27 -4.81 -2.28 16.02
N VAL A 28 -5.02 -2.96 14.91
CA VAL A 28 -4.78 -4.41 14.81
C VAL A 28 -3.30 -4.57 15.08
N MET A 29 -2.94 -4.69 16.34
CA MET A 29 -1.61 -5.11 16.75
C MET A 29 -1.47 -6.53 16.23
N SER A 30 -0.82 -6.66 15.10
CA SER A 30 -0.36 -7.92 14.54
C SER A 30 0.32 -8.67 15.68
N LYS A 31 -0.30 -9.77 16.14
CA LYS A 31 0.24 -10.60 17.23
C LYS A 31 1.60 -11.12 16.77
N ARG A 32 2.67 -10.52 17.29
CA ARG A 32 4.03 -10.95 16.99
C ARG A 32 4.26 -12.29 17.68
N THR A 33 4.46 -13.35 16.89
CA THR A 33 4.86 -14.66 17.41
C THR A 33 6.38 -14.67 17.49
N ALA A 34 6.93 -14.96 18.68
CA ALA A 34 8.37 -15.12 18.85
C ALA A 34 8.80 -16.48 18.27
N THR A 35 9.44 -16.47 17.12
CA THR A 35 10.02 -17.66 16.48
C THR A 35 11.54 -17.51 16.50
N PRO A 36 12.28 -18.36 17.25
CA PRO A 36 13.73 -18.30 17.24
C PRO A 36 14.27 -18.79 15.90
N VAL A 37 15.00 -17.91 15.20
CA VAL A 37 15.68 -18.24 13.93
C VAL A 37 17.18 -18.10 14.14
N ARG A 38 17.95 -19.08 13.67
CA ARG A 38 19.41 -19.00 13.58
C ARG A 38 19.78 -18.71 12.14
N PHE A 39 20.55 -17.66 11.92
CA PHE A 39 21.09 -17.33 10.61
C PHE A 39 22.49 -17.91 10.46
N ASP A 40 22.84 -18.35 9.27
CA ASP A 40 24.21 -18.63 8.90
C ASP A 40 25.05 -17.34 8.99
N THR A 41 26.34 -17.47 9.24
CA THR A 41 27.22 -16.31 9.52
C THR A 41 27.18 -15.27 8.40
N ASP A 42 27.26 -15.72 7.15
CA ASP A 42 27.23 -14.84 5.99
C ASP A 42 25.87 -14.13 5.79
N VAL A 43 24.76 -14.78 6.17
CA VAL A 43 23.43 -14.16 6.17
C VAL A 43 23.32 -13.12 7.28
N ALA A 44 23.84 -13.43 8.49
CA ALA A 44 23.83 -12.51 9.61
C ALA A 44 24.65 -11.24 9.30
N GLU A 45 25.83 -11.38 8.67
CA GLU A 45 26.67 -10.24 8.26
C GLU A 45 25.99 -9.37 7.21
N ARG A 46 25.34 -9.96 6.20
CA ARG A 46 24.54 -9.21 5.20
C ARG A 46 23.36 -8.49 5.83
N LEU A 47 22.68 -9.14 6.77
CA LEU A 47 21.56 -8.53 7.50
C LEU A 47 22.04 -7.35 8.37
N ALA A 48 23.19 -7.50 9.05
CA ALA A 48 23.77 -6.41 9.82
C ALA A 48 24.17 -5.22 8.92
N SER A 49 24.74 -5.48 7.76
CA SER A 49 25.07 -4.47 6.75
C SER A 49 23.82 -3.74 6.24
N PHE A 50 22.73 -4.49 6.00
CA PHE A 50 21.45 -3.91 5.61
C PHE A 50 20.89 -2.98 6.71
N VAL A 51 20.96 -3.39 7.98
CA VAL A 51 20.50 -2.57 9.12
C VAL A 51 21.35 -1.29 9.23
N ALA A 52 22.68 -1.39 9.06
CA ALA A 52 23.56 -0.24 9.11
C ALA A 52 23.25 0.81 8.01
N ALA A 53 22.79 0.34 6.84
CA ALA A 53 22.37 1.20 5.73
C ALA A 53 20.95 1.78 5.90
N ASN A 54 20.19 1.35 6.93
CA ASN A 54 18.80 1.78 7.18
C ASN A 54 18.66 2.27 8.63
N PRO A 55 19.06 3.51 8.95
CA PRO A 55 19.02 4.06 10.30
C PRO A 55 17.62 3.97 10.91
N GLY A 56 17.54 3.59 12.19
CA GLY A 56 16.27 3.41 12.92
C GLY A 56 15.63 2.01 12.78
N MET A 57 16.20 1.12 11.96
CA MET A 57 15.72 -0.25 11.81
C MET A 57 16.48 -1.19 12.78
N SER A 58 15.75 -2.03 13.50
CA SER A 58 16.34 -3.13 14.29
C SER A 58 16.60 -4.36 13.42
N LEU A 59 17.51 -5.23 13.86
CA LEU A 59 17.80 -6.50 13.18
C LEU A 59 16.54 -7.35 13.02
N SER A 60 15.71 -7.41 14.05
CA SER A 60 14.43 -8.15 14.01
C SER A 60 13.44 -7.54 13.01
N SER A 61 13.34 -6.21 12.94
CA SER A 61 12.47 -5.54 11.98
C SER A 61 12.96 -5.72 10.53
N ALA A 62 14.28 -5.69 10.33
CA ALA A 62 14.89 -5.96 9.04
C ALA A 62 14.63 -7.40 8.57
N ALA A 63 14.86 -8.38 9.46
CA ALA A 63 14.62 -9.78 9.16
C ALA A 63 13.15 -10.03 8.79
N ASN A 64 12.21 -9.54 9.60
CA ASN A 64 10.78 -9.68 9.33
C ASN A 64 10.40 -9.07 7.97
N ARG A 65 10.89 -7.85 7.68
CA ARG A 65 10.61 -7.19 6.41
C ARG A 65 11.13 -7.97 5.22
N LEU A 66 12.39 -8.37 5.26
CA LEU A 66 13.02 -9.07 4.13
C LEU A 66 12.40 -10.46 3.90
N VAL A 67 11.97 -11.15 4.96
CA VAL A 67 11.24 -12.42 4.84
C VAL A 67 9.85 -12.18 4.25
N ASP A 68 9.10 -11.17 4.72
CA ASP A 68 7.79 -10.82 4.17
C ASP A 68 7.89 -10.46 2.68
N GLU A 69 8.85 -9.59 2.30
CA GLU A 69 9.09 -9.24 0.90
C GLU A 69 9.42 -10.47 0.04
N ALA A 70 10.25 -11.40 0.55
CA ALA A 70 10.60 -12.62 -0.18
C ALA A 70 9.40 -13.55 -0.36
N LEU A 71 8.57 -13.71 0.66
CA LEU A 71 7.34 -14.50 0.59
C LEU A 71 6.35 -13.90 -0.42
N ARG A 72 6.10 -12.61 -0.35
CA ARG A 72 5.23 -11.91 -1.29
C ARG A 72 5.75 -11.99 -2.74
N ALA A 73 7.05 -11.87 -2.96
CA ALA A 73 7.63 -12.04 -4.29
C ALA A 73 7.46 -13.47 -4.82
N SER A 74 7.50 -14.47 -3.94
CA SER A 74 7.21 -15.87 -4.28
C SER A 74 5.74 -16.13 -4.60
N GLU A 75 4.82 -15.51 -3.85
CA GLU A 75 3.37 -15.59 -4.05
C GLU A 75 2.91 -14.82 -5.30
N HIS A 76 3.62 -13.74 -5.66
CA HIS A 76 3.34 -12.89 -6.80
C HIS A 76 4.54 -12.82 -7.77
N PRO A 77 4.80 -13.88 -8.55
CA PRO A 77 5.91 -13.89 -9.51
C PRO A 77 5.81 -12.73 -10.49
N GLY A 78 6.93 -12.02 -10.64
CA GLY A 78 7.01 -10.79 -11.45
C GLY A 78 7.00 -9.50 -10.62
N THR A 79 6.86 -9.60 -9.27
CA THR A 79 7.06 -8.49 -8.35
C THR A 79 8.45 -8.52 -7.73
N VAL A 80 8.97 -7.34 -7.38
CA VAL A 80 10.22 -7.12 -6.64
C VAL A 80 10.02 -5.99 -5.65
N PHE A 81 10.83 -5.98 -4.59
CA PHE A 81 10.81 -4.87 -3.61
C PHE A 81 12.04 -4.01 -3.80
N ARG A 82 11.82 -2.69 -3.94
CA ARG A 82 12.89 -1.72 -4.16
C ARG A 82 12.73 -0.49 -3.28
N PRO A 83 13.83 0.25 -2.96
CA PRO A 83 13.73 1.50 -2.23
C PRO A 83 12.88 2.51 -2.98
N GLY A 84 12.07 3.29 -2.26
CA GLY A 84 11.30 4.42 -2.74
C GLY A 84 11.34 5.58 -1.75
N PRO A 85 10.76 6.73 -2.06
CA PRO A 85 10.79 7.92 -1.21
C PRO A 85 10.21 7.69 0.20
N THR A 86 9.19 6.86 0.31
CA THR A 86 8.48 6.56 1.56
C THR A 86 8.88 5.21 2.18
N GLY A 87 9.93 4.57 1.66
CA GLY A 87 10.39 3.25 2.10
C GLY A 87 10.49 2.26 0.95
N ARG A 88 10.63 0.97 1.28
CA ARG A 88 10.62 -0.09 0.26
C ARG A 88 9.19 -0.39 -0.17
N ARG A 89 8.99 -0.57 -1.46
CA ARG A 89 7.68 -0.79 -2.08
C ARG A 89 7.71 -1.84 -3.18
N ALA A 90 6.54 -2.40 -3.48
CA ALA A 90 6.38 -3.38 -4.52
C ALA A 90 6.50 -2.72 -5.91
N GLY A 91 7.35 -3.28 -6.75
CA GLY A 91 7.51 -2.89 -8.15
C GLY A 91 7.42 -4.10 -9.07
N LEU A 92 7.29 -3.88 -10.35
CA LEU A 92 7.36 -4.93 -11.37
C LEU A 92 8.82 -5.17 -11.78
N ILE A 93 9.16 -6.42 -12.06
CA ILE A 93 10.55 -6.85 -12.33
C ILE A 93 11.19 -6.11 -13.51
N ALA A 94 10.41 -5.68 -14.48
CA ALA A 94 10.82 -4.92 -15.65
C ALA A 94 9.85 -3.78 -15.95
N GLY A 95 9.44 -3.05 -14.92
CA GLY A 95 8.43 -2.01 -15.06
C GLY A 95 8.39 -1.04 -13.87
N PRO A 96 7.36 -0.21 -13.83
CA PRO A 96 7.14 0.76 -12.76
C PRO A 96 6.75 0.08 -11.43
N ASP A 97 6.47 0.89 -10.44
CA ASP A 97 5.91 0.40 -9.17
C ASP A 97 4.47 -0.09 -9.37
N VAL A 98 4.05 -1.03 -8.53
CA VAL A 98 2.70 -1.63 -8.62
C VAL A 98 1.62 -0.57 -8.50
N TRP A 99 1.77 0.40 -7.59
CA TRP A 99 0.80 1.47 -7.38
C TRP A 99 0.60 2.36 -8.62
N GLU A 100 1.65 2.61 -9.41
CA GLU A 100 1.56 3.41 -10.65
C GLU A 100 0.69 2.69 -11.69
N VAL A 101 0.88 1.39 -11.85
CA VAL A 101 0.07 0.57 -12.76
C VAL A 101 -1.37 0.50 -12.29
N VAL A 102 -1.61 0.28 -10.99
CA VAL A 102 -2.96 0.22 -10.43
C VAL A 102 -3.65 1.57 -10.55
N ARG A 103 -2.96 2.70 -10.34
CA ARG A 103 -3.49 4.05 -10.59
C ARG A 103 -3.93 4.20 -12.04
N ALA A 104 -3.10 3.78 -13.00
CA ALA A 104 -3.46 3.83 -14.41
C ALA A 104 -4.68 2.95 -14.74
N VAL A 105 -4.77 1.74 -14.17
CA VAL A 105 -5.94 0.86 -14.33
C VAL A 105 -7.21 1.51 -13.78
N LYS A 106 -7.16 2.11 -12.59
CA LYS A 106 -8.30 2.82 -11.99
C LYS A 106 -8.73 4.01 -12.82
N SER A 107 -7.78 4.81 -13.31
CA SER A 107 -8.05 5.98 -14.16
C SER A 107 -8.68 5.57 -15.48
N ALA A 108 -8.15 4.55 -16.15
CA ALA A 108 -8.72 4.03 -17.39
C ALA A 108 -10.13 3.46 -17.19
N ARG A 109 -10.36 2.74 -16.09
CA ARG A 109 -11.69 2.22 -15.76
C ARG A 109 -12.69 3.32 -15.43
N ALA A 110 -12.26 4.40 -14.80
CA ALA A 110 -13.12 5.56 -14.52
C ALA A 110 -13.50 6.32 -15.80
N ALA A 111 -12.57 6.43 -16.75
CA ALA A 111 -12.81 7.04 -18.06
C ALA A 111 -13.72 6.17 -18.95
N GLU A 112 -13.52 4.85 -18.92
CA GLU A 112 -14.22 3.88 -19.76
C GLU A 112 -14.94 2.81 -18.90
N PRO A 113 -16.05 3.17 -18.20
CA PRO A 113 -16.72 2.26 -17.24
C PRO A 113 -17.27 0.98 -17.88
N GLY A 114 -17.70 1.07 -19.14
CA GLY A 114 -18.33 -0.03 -19.88
C GLY A 114 -17.37 -0.89 -20.69
N LEU A 115 -16.05 -0.55 -20.73
CA LEU A 115 -15.11 -1.29 -21.55
C LEU A 115 -14.88 -2.71 -21.00
N PRO A 116 -14.95 -3.77 -21.85
CA PRO A 116 -14.60 -5.13 -21.45
C PRO A 116 -13.18 -5.22 -20.88
N GLU A 117 -12.91 -6.22 -20.02
CA GLU A 117 -11.62 -6.34 -19.32
C GLU A 117 -10.43 -6.40 -20.28
N ASP A 118 -10.51 -7.23 -21.31
CA ASP A 118 -9.40 -7.43 -22.24
C ASP A 118 -9.13 -6.17 -23.09
N ASP A 119 -10.17 -5.45 -23.47
CA ASP A 119 -10.06 -4.18 -24.20
C ASP A 119 -9.46 -3.08 -23.31
N LEU A 120 -9.84 -3.04 -22.01
CA LEU A 120 -9.26 -2.13 -21.03
C LEU A 120 -7.77 -2.40 -20.84
N LEU A 121 -7.39 -3.66 -20.71
CA LEU A 121 -5.99 -4.05 -20.54
C LEU A 121 -5.16 -3.72 -21.80
N THR A 122 -5.76 -3.90 -22.99
CA THR A 122 -5.15 -3.52 -24.26
C THR A 122 -4.94 -2.02 -24.35
N LEU A 123 -5.97 -1.22 -24.02
CA LEU A 123 -5.90 0.24 -23.97
C LEU A 123 -4.77 0.73 -23.05
N ILE A 124 -4.66 0.14 -21.85
CA ILE A 124 -3.61 0.50 -20.90
C ILE A 124 -2.24 0.11 -21.45
N ALA A 125 -2.11 -1.06 -22.05
CA ALA A 125 -0.87 -1.54 -22.64
C ALA A 125 -0.38 -0.63 -23.77
N GLU A 126 -1.27 -0.19 -24.65
CA GLU A 126 -0.99 0.75 -25.73
C GLU A 126 -0.57 2.14 -25.20
N ASN A 127 -1.27 2.67 -24.21
CA ASN A 127 -0.98 3.99 -23.65
C ASN A 127 0.31 4.02 -22.83
N THR A 128 0.69 2.93 -22.18
CA THR A 128 1.86 2.86 -21.29
C THR A 128 3.06 2.17 -21.91
N GLY A 129 2.91 1.47 -23.03
CA GLY A 129 3.93 0.60 -23.62
C GLY A 129 4.19 -0.67 -22.79
N MET A 130 3.35 -0.94 -21.77
CA MET A 130 3.56 -2.05 -20.84
C MET A 130 2.88 -3.33 -21.34
N PRO A 131 3.55 -4.49 -21.32
CA PRO A 131 2.90 -5.76 -21.67
C PRO A 131 1.72 -6.08 -20.74
N VAL A 132 0.57 -6.50 -21.28
CA VAL A 132 -0.65 -6.87 -20.54
C VAL A 132 -0.35 -7.85 -19.39
N ARG A 133 0.59 -8.79 -19.57
CA ARG A 133 0.98 -9.73 -18.51
C ARG A 133 1.49 -9.03 -17.24
N LEU A 134 2.21 -7.90 -17.37
CA LEU A 134 2.71 -7.14 -16.22
C LEU A 134 1.60 -6.33 -15.56
N ILE A 135 0.67 -5.79 -16.34
CA ILE A 135 -0.53 -5.13 -15.81
C ILE A 135 -1.33 -6.13 -14.95
N ARG A 136 -1.51 -7.36 -15.44
CA ARG A 136 -2.19 -8.42 -14.67
C ARG A 136 -1.43 -8.82 -13.40
N VAL A 137 -0.09 -8.78 -13.39
CA VAL A 137 0.71 -9.00 -12.17
C VAL A 137 0.41 -7.93 -11.13
N ALA A 138 0.42 -6.65 -11.53
CA ALA A 138 0.13 -5.54 -10.63
C ALA A 138 -1.30 -5.60 -10.05
N VAL A 139 -2.29 -5.93 -10.88
CA VAL A 139 -3.69 -6.07 -10.44
C VAL A 139 -3.85 -7.22 -9.44
N ARG A 140 -3.19 -8.37 -9.68
CA ARG A 140 -3.22 -9.49 -8.73
C ARG A 140 -2.54 -9.15 -7.41
N TYR A 141 -1.41 -8.44 -7.44
CA TYR A 141 -0.75 -7.98 -6.22
C TYR A 141 -1.66 -7.03 -5.44
N TRP A 142 -2.25 -6.03 -6.12
CA TRP A 142 -3.20 -5.12 -5.48
C TRP A 142 -4.41 -5.85 -4.86
N ALA A 143 -4.93 -6.90 -5.51
CA ALA A 143 -6.04 -7.68 -4.97
C ALA A 143 -5.69 -8.37 -3.63
N SER A 144 -4.42 -8.70 -3.40
CA SER A 144 -3.93 -9.28 -2.15
C SER A 144 -3.57 -8.21 -1.10
N TYR A 145 -3.12 -7.03 -1.53
CA TYR A 145 -2.64 -5.94 -0.66
C TYR A 145 -3.27 -4.59 -1.02
N PRO A 146 -4.63 -4.49 -1.02
CA PRO A 146 -5.31 -3.29 -1.52
C PRO A 146 -5.02 -2.04 -0.68
N ASP A 147 -4.95 -2.16 0.64
CA ASP A 147 -4.75 -1.01 1.54
C ASP A 147 -3.36 -0.41 1.37
N GLU A 148 -2.32 -1.24 1.21
CA GLU A 148 -0.95 -0.82 0.97
C GLU A 148 -0.87 0.00 -0.33
N ILE A 149 -1.33 -0.57 -1.43
CA ILE A 149 -1.25 0.07 -2.74
C ILE A 149 -2.14 1.31 -2.85
N ASN A 150 -3.32 1.30 -2.24
CA ASN A 150 -4.19 2.47 -2.19
C ASN A 150 -3.57 3.60 -1.37
N ALA A 151 -2.87 3.30 -0.28
CA ALA A 151 -2.15 4.29 0.50
C ALA A 151 -0.98 4.92 -0.27
N GLU A 152 -0.25 4.13 -1.09
CA GLU A 152 0.80 4.64 -1.97
C GLU A 152 0.23 5.56 -3.06
N ILE A 153 -0.91 5.21 -3.65
CA ILE A 153 -1.62 6.06 -4.63
C ILE A 153 -2.02 7.39 -3.98
N ALA A 154 -2.67 7.33 -2.83
CA ALA A 154 -3.12 8.54 -2.13
C ALA A 154 -1.95 9.44 -1.71
N ALA A 155 -0.81 8.86 -1.31
CA ALA A 155 0.39 9.61 -0.98
C ALA A 155 1.00 10.31 -2.21
N ALA A 156 0.97 9.65 -3.37
CA ALA A 156 1.45 10.24 -4.62
C ALA A 156 0.53 11.38 -5.07
N GLU A 157 -0.79 11.20 -5.04
CA GLU A 157 -1.78 12.23 -5.37
C GLU A 157 -1.62 13.46 -4.47
N ALA A 158 -1.47 13.27 -3.16
CA ALA A 158 -1.23 14.36 -2.23
C ALA A 158 0.10 15.11 -2.49
N ALA A 159 1.13 14.41 -2.96
CA ALA A 159 2.39 15.02 -3.33
C ALA A 159 2.27 15.83 -4.63
N ASP A 160 1.53 15.33 -5.61
CA ASP A 160 1.24 16.02 -6.87
C ASP A 160 0.45 17.31 -6.58
N ASP A 161 -0.61 17.25 -5.76
CA ASP A 161 -1.41 18.43 -5.34
C ASP A 161 -0.56 19.48 -4.61
N ALA A 162 0.31 19.03 -3.69
CA ALA A 162 1.20 19.93 -2.95
C ALA A 162 2.22 20.62 -3.87
N ALA A 163 2.71 19.94 -4.89
CA ALA A 163 3.62 20.49 -5.89
C ALA A 163 2.91 21.55 -6.75
N ASP A 164 1.69 21.28 -7.19
CA ASP A 164 0.87 22.22 -7.96
C ASP A 164 0.54 23.48 -7.14
N ASP A 165 0.21 23.33 -5.86
CA ASP A 165 -0.03 24.46 -4.96
C ASP A 165 1.24 25.29 -4.74
N ALA A 166 2.39 24.64 -4.60
CA ALA A 166 3.67 25.33 -4.47
C ALA A 166 4.01 26.13 -5.72
N TRP A 167 3.81 25.52 -6.91
CA TRP A 167 4.03 26.18 -8.18
C TRP A 167 3.10 27.38 -8.38
N ARG A 168 1.80 27.28 -8.02
CA ARG A 168 0.86 28.41 -8.09
C ARG A 168 1.31 29.57 -7.20
N ARG A 169 1.70 29.29 -5.94
CA ARG A 169 2.20 30.32 -5.02
C ARG A 169 3.48 31.02 -5.53
N GLU A 170 4.39 30.24 -6.13
CA GLU A 170 5.58 30.81 -6.75
C GLU A 170 5.23 31.77 -7.90
N ARG A 171 4.32 31.35 -8.77
CA ARG A 171 3.88 32.21 -9.89
C ARG A 171 3.17 33.47 -9.43
N GLU A 172 2.32 33.39 -8.42
CA GLU A 172 1.65 34.56 -7.83
C GLU A 172 2.68 35.54 -7.25
N LEU A 173 3.70 35.07 -6.56
CA LEU A 173 4.76 35.91 -6.01
C LEU A 173 5.58 36.62 -7.11
N LEU A 174 5.83 35.94 -8.23
CA LEU A 174 6.62 36.49 -9.34
C LEU A 174 5.81 37.38 -10.27
N ALA A 175 4.49 37.28 -10.29
CA ALA A 175 3.60 38.07 -11.16
C ALA A 175 3.20 39.43 -10.55
N GLY A 176 3.42 39.68 -9.24
CA GLY A 176 3.16 40.93 -8.53
C GLY A 176 4.30 41.90 -8.65
#